data_61371636e82a763d6a5fb4f6edb33880
#
_entry.id   61371636e82a763d6a5fb4f6edb33880
#
_cell.length_a   1.000
_cell.length_b   1.000
_cell.length_c   1.000
_cell.angle_alpha   90.00
_cell.angle_beta   90.00
_cell.angle_gamma   90.00
#
_symmetry.space_group_name_H-M   'P 1'
#
loop_
_entity.id
_entity.type
_entity.pdbx_description
1 polymer ?
#
loop_
_entity_poly.entity_id
_entity_poly.type
_entity_poly.pdbx_seq_one_letter_code
_entity_poly.pdbx_strand_id
1 'polypeptide(L)'
;MNRKLVSIVLLMVMFLCNVPSLAQKKVKKNQIESEKVQDNVSKDKIMGKKDLGSLLALYPKPLTVVGAMVNGKPNWLIVGHTGIIGHNRVLVSMSKSHYTNQGIIQSQKLSINLVDREMLPQADYVGSVSGAEVDKSAAFAYHLGEGGSPVIDLSPLTMECEVVDTYESEGFDNFICKILHTYADEKVLDGEGKLDYTKLKPVLFEFPTYSYIATGEIIGKCLHLDEAPKMCAKQAMQANGIVRLSKIEVEPKYLDEYMKFATEVGEISLRTEPGVLTMYAVSDKENPCLITILETYASVEAYKQHIASAHFQKYKQGTLHMVKSLQLCDQEPLNPANKLNNYME
;
A
#
# COMPACT_ATOMS: atom_id res chain seq x y z
N MET A 1 -0.20 -32.70 -68.96
CA MET A 1 0.13 -33.81 -68.08
C MET A 1 -0.58 -33.59 -66.75
N ASN A 2 -1.38 -34.51 -66.33
CA ASN A 2 -2.58 -34.37 -65.46
C ASN A 2 -2.40 -33.85 -64.06
N ARG A 3 -3.14 -32.77 -63.78
CA ARG A 3 -3.34 -32.20 -62.44
C ARG A 3 -4.16 -33.09 -61.46
N LYS A 4 -4.53 -34.29 -61.83
CA LYS A 4 -5.34 -35.22 -61.02
C LYS A 4 -4.57 -36.26 -60.19
N LEU A 5 -3.24 -36.33 -60.34
CA LEU A 5 -2.43 -37.34 -59.61
C LEU A 5 -1.79 -36.82 -58.31
N VAL A 6 -1.82 -35.52 -58.07
CA VAL A 6 -1.21 -34.90 -56.87
C VAL A 6 -2.18 -34.84 -55.67
N SER A 7 -3.51 -34.92 -55.95
CA SER A 7 -4.52 -34.85 -54.87
C SER A 7 -4.78 -36.16 -54.13
N ILE A 8 -4.35 -37.28 -54.63
CA ILE A 8 -4.63 -38.61 -54.03
C ILE A 8 -3.52 -39.01 -53.03
N VAL A 9 -2.30 -38.53 -53.21
CA VAL A 9 -1.19 -38.84 -52.28
C VAL A 9 -1.24 -37.99 -51.01
N LEU A 10 -1.92 -36.82 -51.03
CA LEU A 10 -2.06 -35.97 -49.83
C LEU A 10 -3.20 -36.38 -48.90
N LEU A 11 -4.12 -37.24 -49.36
CA LEU A 11 -5.26 -37.69 -48.54
C LEU A 11 -4.99 -38.99 -47.76
N MET A 12 -3.89 -39.70 -48.07
CA MET A 12 -3.53 -40.97 -47.40
C MET A 12 -2.55 -40.82 -46.22
N VAL A 13 -1.99 -39.61 -46.01
CA VAL A 13 -1.08 -39.33 -44.89
C VAL A 13 -1.81 -38.73 -43.66
N MET A 14 -3.08 -38.34 -43.77
CA MET A 14 -3.86 -37.76 -42.67
C MET A 14 -4.67 -38.76 -41.83
N PHE A 15 -4.57 -40.07 -42.06
CA PHE A 15 -5.38 -41.06 -41.33
C PHE A 15 -4.60 -41.99 -40.38
N LEU A 16 -3.30 -41.75 -40.13
CA LEU A 16 -2.48 -42.63 -39.30
C LEU A 16 -1.79 -41.97 -38.09
N CYS A 17 -2.32 -40.90 -37.53
CA CYS A 17 -1.79 -40.37 -36.27
C CYS A 17 -2.88 -39.78 -35.35
N ASN A 18 -3.82 -40.64 -34.92
CA ASN A 18 -4.72 -40.30 -33.84
C ASN A 18 -4.87 -41.43 -32.81
N VAL A 19 -3.72 -41.90 -32.29
CA VAL A 19 -3.71 -42.63 -31.01
C VAL A 19 -2.87 -41.80 -30.06
N PRO A 20 -3.45 -41.16 -29.03
CA PRO A 20 -2.66 -40.43 -28.07
C PRO A 20 -1.77 -41.40 -27.31
N SER A 21 -0.45 -41.21 -27.40
CA SER A 21 0.53 -42.04 -26.69
C SER A 21 0.27 -41.90 -25.17
N LEU A 22 0.59 -42.98 -24.42
CA LEU A 22 0.52 -43.00 -22.96
C LEU A 22 1.26 -41.77 -22.33
N ALA A 23 2.28 -41.23 -23.01
CA ALA A 23 3.00 -40.02 -22.60
C ALA A 23 2.12 -38.78 -22.71
N GLN A 24 1.31 -38.59 -23.77
CA GLN A 24 0.41 -37.44 -23.91
C GLN A 24 -0.76 -37.49 -22.90
N LYS A 25 -1.24 -38.68 -22.54
CA LYS A 25 -2.23 -38.83 -21.44
C LYS A 25 -1.63 -38.52 -20.09
N LYS A 26 -0.35 -38.82 -19.85
CA LYS A 26 0.35 -38.53 -18.61
C LYS A 26 0.64 -37.02 -18.46
N VAL A 27 1.01 -36.32 -19.55
CA VAL A 27 1.21 -34.89 -19.58
C VAL A 27 -0.11 -34.12 -19.35
N LYS A 28 -1.21 -34.51 -20.02
CA LYS A 28 -2.52 -33.91 -19.78
C LYS A 28 -3.03 -34.19 -18.37
N LYS A 29 -2.79 -35.37 -17.80
CA LYS A 29 -3.18 -35.66 -16.42
C LYS A 29 -2.37 -34.82 -15.43
N ASN A 30 -1.07 -34.65 -15.65
CA ASN A 30 -0.22 -33.82 -14.82
C ASN A 30 -0.53 -32.31 -14.97
N GLN A 31 -0.96 -31.84 -16.15
CA GLN A 31 -1.46 -30.46 -16.32
C GLN A 31 -2.79 -30.25 -15.63
N ILE A 32 -3.73 -31.18 -15.71
CA ILE A 32 -5.02 -31.09 -14.99
C ILE A 32 -4.83 -31.22 -13.48
N GLU A 33 -3.86 -32.00 -13.01
CA GLU A 33 -3.50 -32.06 -11.59
C GLU A 33 -2.75 -30.80 -11.13
N SER A 34 -1.90 -30.19 -11.97
CA SER A 34 -1.25 -28.91 -11.68
C SER A 34 -2.23 -27.72 -11.72
N GLU A 35 -3.19 -27.72 -12.64
CA GLU A 35 -4.27 -26.70 -12.67
C GLU A 35 -5.23 -26.89 -11.47
N LYS A 36 -5.55 -28.13 -11.08
CA LYS A 36 -6.33 -28.40 -9.86
C LYS A 36 -5.55 -28.12 -8.57
N VAL A 37 -4.23 -28.22 -8.59
CA VAL A 37 -3.36 -27.82 -7.46
C VAL A 37 -3.20 -26.28 -7.43
N GLN A 38 -3.24 -25.59 -8.58
CA GLN A 38 -3.29 -24.12 -8.60
C GLN A 38 -4.68 -23.56 -8.21
N ASP A 39 -5.78 -24.24 -8.56
CA ASP A 39 -7.13 -23.87 -8.09
C ASP A 39 -7.37 -24.23 -6.61
N ASN A 40 -6.55 -25.12 -6.03
CA ASN A 40 -6.51 -25.46 -4.61
C ASN A 40 -5.32 -24.84 -3.85
N VAL A 41 -4.52 -23.96 -4.46
CA VAL A 41 -3.82 -22.93 -3.70
C VAL A 41 -4.91 -22.06 -3.12
N SER A 42 -5.36 -22.53 -1.99
CA SER A 42 -6.33 -21.91 -1.10
C SER A 42 -6.20 -20.40 -1.20
N LYS A 43 -7.33 -19.76 -1.23
CA LYS A 43 -7.59 -18.46 -0.64
C LYS A 43 -7.15 -18.50 0.82
N ASP A 44 -5.87 -18.84 1.05
CA ASP A 44 -5.23 -18.80 2.35
C ASP A 44 -5.27 -17.35 2.76
N LYS A 45 -6.13 -17.09 3.73
CA LYS A 45 -6.20 -15.88 4.50
C LYS A 45 -4.79 -15.34 4.69
N ILE A 46 -4.40 -14.34 3.91
CA ILE A 46 -3.28 -13.49 4.22
C ILE A 46 -3.57 -13.01 5.63
N MET A 47 -2.79 -13.47 6.63
CA MET A 47 -3.07 -13.34 8.06
C MET A 47 -3.66 -11.97 8.40
N GLY A 48 -4.96 -11.93 8.74
CA GLY A 48 -5.69 -10.72 9.09
C GLY A 48 -6.06 -9.77 7.96
N LYS A 49 -5.73 -10.06 6.69
CA LYS A 49 -6.11 -9.27 5.53
C LYS A 49 -7.19 -9.99 4.74
N LYS A 50 -8.13 -9.22 4.18
CA LYS A 50 -9.16 -9.68 3.26
C LYS A 50 -8.83 -9.19 1.86
N ASP A 51 -8.88 -10.06 0.86
CA ASP A 51 -8.85 -9.63 -0.53
C ASP A 51 -10.14 -8.88 -0.87
N LEU A 52 -10.00 -7.64 -1.33
CA LEU A 52 -11.09 -6.75 -1.72
C LEU A 52 -11.28 -6.70 -3.25
N GLY A 53 -10.54 -7.54 -3.99
CA GLY A 53 -10.54 -7.52 -5.43
C GLY A 53 -9.82 -6.30 -6.02
N SER A 54 -10.17 -5.93 -7.27
CA SER A 54 -9.59 -4.77 -7.96
C SER A 54 -10.23 -3.48 -7.45
N LEU A 55 -9.76 -2.99 -6.31
CA LEU A 55 -10.24 -1.77 -5.67
C LEU A 55 -9.17 -0.67 -5.75
N LEU A 56 -9.57 0.54 -6.19
CA LEU A 56 -8.72 1.71 -6.13
C LEU A 56 -8.60 2.21 -4.68
N ALA A 57 -7.42 2.05 -4.08
CA ALA A 57 -7.17 2.31 -2.66
C ALA A 57 -6.08 3.36 -2.40
N LEU A 58 -5.74 4.22 -3.38
CA LEU A 58 -4.78 5.32 -3.21
C LEU A 58 -5.45 6.60 -2.72
N TYR A 59 -6.37 6.48 -1.78
CA TYR A 59 -7.09 7.56 -1.12
C TYR A 59 -6.85 7.52 0.40
N PRO A 60 -7.07 8.65 1.13
CA PRO A 60 -7.55 9.94 0.67
C PRO A 60 -6.48 10.76 -0.06
N LYS A 61 -6.92 11.66 -0.94
CA LYS A 61 -6.06 12.58 -1.71
C LYS A 61 -6.57 14.02 -1.60
N PRO A 62 -5.71 15.03 -1.76
CA PRO A 62 -6.18 16.40 -1.85
C PRO A 62 -7.23 16.57 -2.94
N LEU A 63 -8.34 17.18 -2.58
CA LEU A 63 -9.40 17.54 -3.52
C LEU A 63 -8.95 18.73 -4.36
N THR A 64 -9.21 18.67 -5.66
CA THR A 64 -8.81 19.74 -6.59
C THR A 64 -9.97 20.15 -7.50
N VAL A 65 -9.99 21.43 -7.88
CA VAL A 65 -10.79 21.92 -8.99
C VAL A 65 -9.86 22.22 -10.16
N VAL A 66 -10.09 21.54 -11.28
CA VAL A 66 -9.38 21.80 -12.53
C VAL A 66 -10.14 22.88 -13.31
N GLY A 67 -9.43 23.92 -13.72
CA GLY A 67 -9.94 25.02 -14.53
C GLY A 67 -9.32 25.04 -15.93
N ALA A 68 -10.14 25.27 -16.94
CA ALA A 68 -9.70 25.55 -18.31
C ALA A 68 -10.61 26.54 -18.99
N MET A 69 -10.07 27.30 -19.99
CA MET A 69 -10.88 28.17 -20.85
C MET A 69 -11.58 27.32 -21.90
N VAL A 70 -12.90 27.38 -21.97
CA VAL A 70 -13.74 26.74 -22.98
C VAL A 70 -14.57 27.81 -23.68
N ASN A 71 -14.39 27.96 -24.96
CA ASN A 71 -15.12 28.99 -25.76
C ASN A 71 -15.03 30.41 -25.17
N GLY A 72 -13.83 30.79 -24.66
CA GLY A 72 -13.58 32.12 -24.10
C GLY A 72 -14.08 32.34 -22.67
N LYS A 73 -14.66 31.33 -22.02
CA LYS A 73 -15.12 31.37 -20.63
C LYS A 73 -14.40 30.31 -19.79
N PRO A 74 -14.12 30.57 -18.50
CA PRO A 74 -13.61 29.51 -17.61
C PRO A 74 -14.66 28.43 -17.39
N ASN A 75 -14.24 27.19 -17.39
CA ASN A 75 -15.03 26.06 -16.97
C ASN A 75 -14.28 25.28 -15.90
N TRP A 76 -15.01 24.81 -14.91
CA TRP A 76 -14.47 24.21 -13.69
C TRP A 76 -14.98 22.79 -13.52
N LEU A 77 -14.11 21.91 -13.02
CA LEU A 77 -14.47 20.53 -12.70
C LEU A 77 -13.73 20.07 -11.43
N ILE A 78 -14.47 19.47 -10.51
CA ILE A 78 -13.85 18.76 -9.38
C ILE A 78 -13.17 17.47 -9.88
N VAL A 79 -11.92 17.26 -9.49
CA VAL A 79 -11.12 16.12 -9.95
C VAL A 79 -10.41 15.45 -8.77
N GLY A 80 -10.71 14.19 -8.57
CA GLY A 80 -10.03 13.32 -7.59
C GLY A 80 -8.89 12.50 -8.18
N HIS A 81 -8.88 12.27 -9.50
CA HIS A 81 -7.87 11.45 -10.17
C HIS A 81 -6.67 12.30 -10.63
N THR A 82 -5.86 12.75 -9.66
CA THR A 82 -4.59 13.43 -9.90
C THR A 82 -3.43 12.60 -9.40
N GLY A 83 -2.26 12.69 -10.04
CA GLY A 83 -1.06 11.95 -9.66
C GLY A 83 0.21 12.77 -9.78
N ILE A 84 1.18 12.53 -8.91
CA ILE A 84 2.53 13.09 -9.00
C ILE A 84 3.38 12.14 -9.84
N ILE A 85 4.01 12.62 -10.92
CA ILE A 85 4.83 11.82 -11.83
C ILE A 85 6.25 12.38 -12.01
N GLY A 86 6.59 13.44 -11.27
CA GLY A 86 7.91 14.06 -11.27
C GLY A 86 7.94 15.28 -10.35
N HIS A 87 9.10 15.92 -10.20
CA HIS A 87 9.25 17.08 -9.31
C HIS A 87 8.42 18.30 -9.76
N ASN A 88 8.17 18.45 -11.06
CA ASN A 88 7.37 19.51 -11.65
C ASN A 88 6.34 18.97 -12.65
N ARG A 89 5.91 17.72 -12.49
CA ARG A 89 4.96 17.07 -13.39
C ARG A 89 3.86 16.38 -12.61
N VAL A 90 2.65 16.56 -13.11
CA VAL A 90 1.44 15.95 -12.55
C VAL A 90 0.63 15.30 -13.67
N LEU A 91 -0.09 14.23 -13.32
CA LEU A 91 -1.10 13.59 -14.14
C LEU A 91 -2.48 14.08 -13.70
N VAL A 92 -3.31 14.46 -14.64
CA VAL A 92 -4.75 14.72 -14.42
C VAL A 92 -5.54 13.78 -15.32
N SER A 93 -6.34 12.91 -14.72
CA SER A 93 -7.16 11.92 -15.44
C SER A 93 -8.63 12.29 -15.35
N MET A 94 -9.27 12.48 -16.48
CA MET A 94 -10.65 12.97 -16.56
C MET A 94 -11.45 12.14 -17.56
N SER A 95 -12.68 11.77 -17.22
CA SER A 95 -13.56 11.08 -18.17
C SER A 95 -13.72 11.92 -19.45
N LYS A 96 -13.73 11.28 -20.60
CA LYS A 96 -13.94 11.91 -21.90
C LYS A 96 -15.26 12.71 -22.02
N SER A 97 -16.23 12.38 -21.18
CA SER A 97 -17.52 13.06 -21.14
C SER A 97 -17.46 14.46 -20.49
N HIS A 98 -16.34 14.80 -19.82
CA HIS A 98 -16.22 16.08 -19.15
C HIS A 98 -16.02 17.23 -20.13
N TYR A 99 -16.89 18.24 -20.05
CA TYR A 99 -16.88 19.41 -20.90
C TYR A 99 -15.57 20.19 -20.84
N THR A 100 -14.91 20.23 -19.67
CA THR A 100 -13.63 20.91 -19.45
C THR A 100 -12.51 20.37 -20.36
N ASN A 101 -12.56 19.07 -20.73
CA ASN A 101 -11.53 18.44 -21.57
C ASN A 101 -11.38 19.16 -22.92
N GLN A 102 -12.47 19.69 -23.50
CA GLN A 102 -12.43 20.42 -24.78
C GLN A 102 -11.51 21.63 -24.71
N GLY A 103 -11.60 22.41 -23.62
CA GLY A 103 -10.72 23.57 -23.40
C GLY A 103 -9.27 23.17 -23.19
N ILE A 104 -9.02 22.08 -22.42
CA ILE A 104 -7.66 21.58 -22.19
C ILE A 104 -7.04 21.09 -23.51
N ILE A 105 -7.77 20.29 -24.27
CA ILE A 105 -7.30 19.79 -25.60
C ILE A 105 -6.98 20.92 -26.53
N GLN A 106 -7.85 21.97 -26.60
CA GLN A 106 -7.67 23.09 -27.48
C GLN A 106 -6.52 24.02 -27.09
N SER A 107 -6.39 24.33 -25.79
CA SER A 107 -5.41 25.31 -25.29
C SER A 107 -4.10 24.70 -24.86
N GLN A 108 -4.08 23.40 -24.57
CA GLN A 108 -2.99 22.65 -23.88
C GLN A 108 -2.65 23.28 -22.53
N LYS A 109 -3.60 23.90 -21.86
CA LYS A 109 -3.42 24.61 -20.59
C LYS A 109 -4.55 24.29 -19.62
N LEU A 110 -4.21 24.23 -18.34
CA LEU A 110 -5.15 24.06 -17.25
C LEU A 110 -4.59 24.62 -15.94
N SER A 111 -5.46 24.89 -14.98
CA SER A 111 -5.09 25.13 -13.60
C SER A 111 -5.57 23.99 -12.71
N ILE A 112 -4.82 23.72 -11.65
CA ILE A 112 -5.17 22.77 -10.56
C ILE A 112 -5.26 23.59 -9.29
N ASN A 113 -6.46 23.84 -8.81
CA ASN A 113 -6.75 24.65 -7.65
C ASN A 113 -7.06 23.77 -6.46
N LEU A 114 -6.29 23.82 -5.39
CA LEU A 114 -6.53 23.05 -4.18
C LEU A 114 -7.75 23.59 -3.44
N VAL A 115 -8.54 22.68 -2.91
CA VAL A 115 -9.78 23.01 -2.20
C VAL A 115 -9.50 22.99 -0.70
N ASP A 116 -9.79 24.08 0.00
CA ASP A 116 -9.89 24.14 1.44
C ASP A 116 -11.37 24.06 1.89
N ARG A 117 -11.60 24.21 3.19
CA ARG A 117 -12.97 24.12 3.74
C ARG A 117 -13.87 25.27 3.26
N GLU A 118 -13.31 26.45 3.03
CA GLU A 118 -14.05 27.63 2.59
C GLU A 118 -14.52 27.47 1.12
N MET A 119 -13.66 26.95 0.26
CA MET A 119 -13.94 26.72 -1.14
C MET A 119 -14.84 25.49 -1.40
N LEU A 120 -14.94 24.56 -0.43
CA LEU A 120 -15.59 23.25 -0.63
C LEU A 120 -17.04 23.33 -1.18
N PRO A 121 -17.95 24.22 -0.74
CA PRO A 121 -19.31 24.25 -1.26
C PRO A 121 -19.38 24.56 -2.75
N GLN A 122 -18.57 25.52 -3.26
CA GLN A 122 -18.51 25.85 -4.65
C GLN A 122 -17.81 24.75 -5.48
N ALA A 123 -16.78 24.11 -4.90
CA ALA A 123 -16.10 22.98 -5.51
C ALA A 123 -17.05 21.79 -5.71
N ASP A 124 -17.84 21.45 -4.72
CA ASP A 124 -18.85 20.38 -4.81
C ASP A 124 -19.90 20.71 -5.87
N TYR A 125 -20.39 21.96 -5.87
CA TYR A 125 -21.35 22.41 -6.91
C TYR A 125 -20.82 22.23 -8.32
N VAL A 126 -19.59 22.69 -8.63
CA VAL A 126 -19.05 22.55 -10.00
C VAL A 126 -18.75 21.10 -10.38
N GLY A 127 -18.62 20.20 -9.39
CA GLY A 127 -18.54 18.76 -9.58
C GLY A 127 -19.88 18.09 -9.89
N SER A 128 -20.97 18.65 -9.36
CA SER A 128 -22.32 18.06 -9.43
C SER A 128 -23.07 18.36 -10.74
N VAL A 129 -22.62 19.36 -11.52
CA VAL A 129 -23.27 19.78 -12.77
C VAL A 129 -22.33 19.67 -13.97
N SER A 130 -22.91 19.48 -15.18
CA SER A 130 -22.16 19.44 -16.43
C SER A 130 -21.98 20.86 -17.03
N GLY A 131 -20.74 21.22 -17.42
CA GLY A 131 -20.49 22.47 -18.15
C GLY A 131 -21.10 22.51 -19.56
N ALA A 132 -21.56 21.38 -20.09
CA ALA A 132 -22.31 21.31 -21.33
C ALA A 132 -23.77 21.79 -21.16
N GLU A 133 -24.32 21.74 -19.97
CA GLU A 133 -25.72 22.06 -19.65
C GLU A 133 -25.83 23.35 -18.84
N VAL A 134 -24.83 23.66 -18.00
CA VAL A 134 -24.85 24.79 -17.08
C VAL A 134 -23.60 25.63 -17.27
N ASP A 135 -23.75 26.93 -17.42
CA ASP A 135 -22.63 27.88 -17.44
C ASP A 135 -22.03 28.00 -16.04
N LYS A 136 -20.84 27.42 -15.83
CA LYS A 136 -20.10 27.42 -14.56
C LYS A 136 -19.13 28.61 -14.44
N SER A 137 -19.07 29.51 -15.41
CA SER A 137 -18.05 30.57 -15.43
C SER A 137 -18.11 31.51 -14.24
N ALA A 138 -19.30 31.70 -13.64
CA ALA A 138 -19.54 32.58 -12.49
C ALA A 138 -19.39 31.85 -11.14
N ALA A 139 -19.06 30.55 -11.13
CA ALA A 139 -18.96 29.79 -9.87
C ALA A 139 -17.83 30.29 -8.96
N PHE A 140 -16.75 30.83 -9.56
CA PHE A 140 -15.62 31.41 -8.85
C PHE A 140 -15.21 32.75 -9.44
N ALA A 141 -14.79 33.70 -8.60
CA ALA A 141 -13.95 34.81 -9.02
C ALA A 141 -12.59 34.24 -9.43
N TYR A 142 -12.03 34.77 -10.53
CA TYR A 142 -10.81 34.28 -11.11
C TYR A 142 -10.03 35.36 -11.85
N HIS A 143 -8.75 35.13 -12.03
CA HIS A 143 -7.91 35.86 -12.97
C HIS A 143 -7.19 34.89 -13.89
N LEU A 144 -6.62 35.40 -15.00
CA LEU A 144 -5.72 34.59 -15.82
C LEU A 144 -4.31 34.64 -15.23
N GLY A 145 -3.72 33.48 -15.00
CA GLY A 145 -2.32 33.39 -14.59
C GLY A 145 -1.37 33.79 -15.72
N GLU A 146 -0.07 33.82 -15.47
CA GLU A 146 0.96 34.20 -16.45
C GLU A 146 1.00 33.23 -17.65
N GLY A 147 0.68 31.96 -17.47
CA GLY A 147 0.55 30.97 -18.53
C GLY A 147 -0.78 31.07 -19.29
N GLY A 148 -1.76 31.83 -18.79
CA GLY A 148 -3.09 32.08 -19.40
C GLY A 148 -4.15 31.06 -19.01
N SER A 149 -3.93 30.25 -17.95
CA SER A 149 -4.96 29.41 -17.36
C SER A 149 -5.81 30.19 -16.36
N PRO A 150 -7.11 29.85 -16.16
CA PRO A 150 -7.93 30.51 -15.17
C PRO A 150 -7.54 30.04 -13.75
N VAL A 151 -7.14 30.97 -12.90
CA VAL A 151 -6.75 30.78 -11.48
C VAL A 151 -7.90 31.22 -10.58
N ILE A 152 -8.37 30.36 -9.69
CA ILE A 152 -9.44 30.68 -8.74
C ILE A 152 -8.88 31.56 -7.62
N ASP A 153 -9.44 32.75 -7.42
CA ASP A 153 -9.00 33.71 -6.38
C ASP A 153 -9.18 33.18 -4.95
N LEU A 154 -10.19 32.34 -4.72
CA LEU A 154 -10.48 31.72 -3.43
C LEU A 154 -9.56 30.54 -3.10
N SER A 155 -8.89 29.94 -4.10
CA SER A 155 -8.04 28.77 -3.88
C SER A 155 -6.76 29.16 -3.11
N PRO A 156 -6.47 28.53 -1.96
CA PRO A 156 -5.28 28.87 -1.19
C PRO A 156 -3.97 28.46 -1.87
N LEU A 157 -4.04 27.54 -2.88
CA LEU A 157 -2.90 27.10 -3.67
C LEU A 157 -3.37 26.68 -5.06
N THR A 158 -2.79 27.27 -6.10
CA THR A 158 -3.07 26.91 -7.49
C THR A 158 -1.79 26.62 -8.24
N MET A 159 -1.79 25.52 -9.00
CA MET A 159 -0.75 25.21 -9.98
C MET A 159 -1.28 25.50 -11.37
N GLU A 160 -0.60 26.36 -12.10
CA GLU A 160 -0.83 26.62 -13.52
C GLU A 160 0.04 25.67 -14.34
N CYS A 161 -0.59 24.95 -15.28
CA CYS A 161 0.02 23.83 -15.98
C CYS A 161 -0.13 23.93 -17.51
N GLU A 162 0.91 23.44 -18.20
CA GLU A 162 0.92 23.14 -19.62
C GLU A 162 0.85 21.63 -19.84
N VAL A 163 -0.04 21.18 -20.73
CA VAL A 163 -0.12 19.78 -21.13
C VAL A 163 1.04 19.47 -22.09
N VAL A 164 1.87 18.52 -21.72
CA VAL A 164 3.05 18.12 -22.51
C VAL A 164 2.88 16.78 -23.21
N ASP A 165 1.91 15.97 -22.76
CA ASP A 165 1.54 14.71 -23.40
C ASP A 165 0.11 14.32 -22.97
N THR A 166 -0.55 13.50 -23.78
CA THR A 166 -1.90 13.00 -23.50
C THR A 166 -2.03 11.57 -23.99
N TYR A 167 -2.59 10.71 -23.17
CA TYR A 167 -2.95 9.36 -23.60
C TYR A 167 -4.36 8.98 -23.13
N GLU A 168 -5.01 8.14 -23.92
CA GLU A 168 -6.33 7.61 -23.61
C GLU A 168 -6.23 6.26 -22.94
N SER A 169 -7.03 6.03 -21.91
CA SER A 169 -7.16 4.74 -21.25
C SER A 169 -8.57 4.59 -20.68
N GLU A 170 -9.26 3.50 -21.06
CA GLU A 170 -10.55 3.08 -20.49
C GLU A 170 -11.62 4.20 -20.42
N GLY A 171 -11.65 5.08 -21.44
CA GLY A 171 -12.61 6.18 -21.53
C GLY A 171 -12.21 7.44 -20.75
N PHE A 172 -10.96 7.53 -20.32
CA PHE A 172 -10.37 8.71 -19.71
C PHE A 172 -9.34 9.34 -20.64
N ASP A 173 -9.33 10.67 -20.67
CA ASP A 173 -8.22 11.47 -21.15
C ASP A 173 -7.25 11.69 -20.00
N ASN A 174 -6.00 11.27 -20.17
CA ASN A 174 -4.94 11.38 -19.17
C ASN A 174 -3.95 12.45 -19.64
N PHE A 175 -4.03 13.63 -19.02
CA PHE A 175 -3.17 14.78 -19.34
C PHE A 175 -1.91 14.73 -18.49
N ILE A 176 -0.76 14.60 -19.14
CA ILE A 176 0.56 14.76 -18.49
C ILE A 176 0.92 16.25 -18.54
N CYS A 177 0.98 16.86 -17.37
CA CYS A 177 1.12 18.30 -17.23
C CYS A 177 2.47 18.67 -16.61
N LYS A 178 3.10 19.71 -17.17
CA LYS A 178 4.23 20.42 -16.58
C LYS A 178 3.70 21.61 -15.79
N ILE A 179 4.09 21.74 -14.53
CA ILE A 179 3.80 22.91 -13.72
C ILE A 179 4.66 24.07 -14.20
N LEU A 180 4.02 25.18 -14.59
CA LEU A 180 4.66 26.43 -14.99
C LEU A 180 4.83 27.37 -13.80
N HIS A 181 3.74 27.60 -13.06
CA HIS A 181 3.67 28.47 -11.91
C HIS A 181 2.88 27.81 -10.78
N THR A 182 3.25 28.13 -9.55
CA THR A 182 2.48 27.79 -8.36
C THR A 182 2.22 29.06 -7.58
N TYR A 183 0.94 29.41 -7.45
CA TYR A 183 0.46 30.56 -6.70
C TYR A 183 -0.04 30.10 -5.35
N ALA A 184 0.32 30.80 -4.28
CA ALA A 184 -0.13 30.49 -2.92
C ALA A 184 -0.54 31.78 -2.21
N ASP A 185 -1.61 31.72 -1.42
CA ASP A 185 -1.95 32.78 -0.50
C ASP A 185 -0.83 32.97 0.53
N GLU A 186 -0.50 34.23 0.84
CA GLU A 186 0.50 34.53 1.90
C GLU A 186 0.12 33.91 3.25
N LYS A 187 -1.18 33.79 3.54
CA LYS A 187 -1.70 33.19 4.79
C LYS A 187 -1.32 31.71 4.97
N VAL A 188 -0.99 31.00 3.90
CA VAL A 188 -0.59 29.57 3.96
C VAL A 188 0.92 29.37 3.87
N LEU A 189 1.69 30.46 3.90
CA LEU A 189 3.14 30.42 3.94
C LEU A 189 3.66 30.53 5.38
N ASP A 190 4.84 29.96 5.62
CA ASP A 190 5.59 30.16 6.87
C ASP A 190 6.36 31.50 6.85
N GLY A 191 7.12 31.79 7.92
CA GLY A 191 7.91 33.00 8.01
C GLY A 191 9.10 33.08 7.03
N GLU A 192 9.42 32.00 6.32
CA GLU A 192 10.45 31.93 5.29
C GLU A 192 9.86 31.95 3.86
N GLY A 193 8.54 32.10 3.73
CA GLY A 193 7.84 32.07 2.42
C GLY A 193 7.65 30.69 1.83
N LYS A 194 7.75 29.62 2.63
CA LYS A 194 7.51 28.24 2.21
C LYS A 194 6.08 27.81 2.57
N LEU A 195 5.54 26.85 1.82
CA LEU A 195 4.22 26.29 2.12
C LEU A 195 4.19 25.62 3.49
N ASP A 196 3.23 26.05 4.31
CA ASP A 196 2.89 25.47 5.60
C ASP A 196 1.58 24.69 5.54
N TYR A 197 1.67 23.37 5.48
CA TYR A 197 0.51 22.49 5.40
C TYR A 197 -0.35 22.47 6.66
N THR A 198 0.14 22.99 7.80
CA THR A 198 -0.68 23.19 9.00
C THR A 198 -1.63 24.39 8.85
N LYS A 199 -1.30 25.32 7.95
CA LYS A 199 -2.13 26.46 7.58
C LYS A 199 -2.98 26.18 6.35
N LEU A 200 -2.40 25.54 5.31
CA LEU A 200 -3.06 25.23 4.05
C LEU A 200 -4.28 24.31 4.24
N LYS A 201 -4.15 23.26 5.04
CA LYS A 201 -5.22 22.31 5.39
C LYS A 201 -6.15 21.93 4.24
N PRO A 202 -5.63 21.37 3.14
CA PRO A 202 -6.46 21.02 2.01
C PRO A 202 -7.53 20.00 2.43
N VAL A 203 -8.72 20.10 1.84
CA VAL A 203 -9.74 19.06 1.97
C VAL A 203 -9.24 17.81 1.26
N LEU A 204 -9.39 16.67 1.90
CA LEU A 204 -9.09 15.37 1.32
C LEU A 204 -10.39 14.70 0.87
N PHE A 205 -10.32 14.01 -0.26
CA PHE A 205 -11.42 13.23 -0.79
C PHE A 205 -11.08 11.74 -0.73
N GLU A 206 -12.05 10.92 -0.36
CA GLU A 206 -11.94 9.47 -0.43
C GLU A 206 -13.02 8.89 -1.35
N PHE A 207 -12.65 7.88 -2.14
CA PHE A 207 -13.47 7.39 -3.23
C PHE A 207 -14.52 6.35 -2.82
N PRO A 208 -14.24 5.40 -1.89
CA PRO A 208 -15.23 4.35 -1.62
C PRO A 208 -16.58 4.86 -1.09
N THR A 209 -16.58 5.90 -0.24
CA THR A 209 -17.80 6.47 0.32
C THR A 209 -18.11 7.88 -0.18
N TYR A 210 -17.27 8.44 -1.04
CA TYR A 210 -17.38 9.82 -1.57
C TYR A 210 -17.40 10.87 -0.48
N SER A 211 -16.60 10.67 0.59
CA SER A 211 -16.55 11.58 1.72
C SER A 211 -15.43 12.60 1.61
N TYR A 212 -15.68 13.81 2.12
CA TYR A 212 -14.67 14.84 2.33
C TYR A 212 -14.09 14.75 3.73
N ILE A 213 -12.78 14.71 3.84
CA ILE A 213 -12.04 14.53 5.09
C ILE A 213 -11.16 15.75 5.33
N ALA A 214 -11.11 16.22 6.58
CA ALA A 214 -10.19 17.28 6.95
C ALA A 214 -8.75 16.74 7.04
N THR A 215 -7.77 17.55 6.61
CA THR A 215 -6.34 17.27 6.88
C THR A 215 -6.11 17.27 8.40
N GLY A 216 -5.40 16.25 8.88
CA GLY A 216 -5.00 16.11 10.28
C GLY A 216 -3.73 16.90 10.64
N GLU A 217 -3.15 16.52 11.79
CA GLU A 217 -1.89 17.08 12.29
C GLU A 217 -0.65 16.48 11.62
N ILE A 218 0.48 17.16 11.71
CA ILE A 218 1.78 16.62 11.32
C ILE A 218 2.21 15.60 12.38
N ILE A 219 2.38 14.35 11.97
CA ILE A 219 2.78 13.23 12.85
C ILE A 219 4.27 12.90 12.81
N GLY A 220 5.04 13.56 11.95
CA GLY A 220 6.49 13.34 11.84
C GLY A 220 7.12 14.00 10.62
N LYS A 221 8.45 13.95 10.56
CA LYS A 221 9.24 14.38 9.40
C LYS A 221 9.73 13.17 8.61
N CYS A 222 9.64 13.24 7.29
CA CYS A 222 10.19 12.20 6.42
C CYS A 222 11.71 12.05 6.64
N LEU A 223 12.18 10.83 6.76
CA LEU A 223 13.58 10.46 7.04
C LEU A 223 14.13 10.92 8.41
N HIS A 224 13.28 11.49 9.26
CA HIS A 224 13.60 11.96 10.60
C HIS A 224 12.58 11.45 11.64
N LEU A 225 11.97 10.31 11.40
CA LEU A 225 11.26 9.60 12.45
C LEU A 225 12.32 8.97 13.34
N ASP A 226 12.48 9.50 14.55
CA ASP A 226 13.44 9.03 15.55
C ASP A 226 13.19 7.59 15.99
N GLU A 227 12.13 6.98 15.49
CA GLU A 227 11.73 5.60 15.72
C GLU A 227 11.47 4.84 14.40
N ALA A 228 12.44 4.80 13.49
CA ALA A 228 12.59 3.54 12.79
C ALA A 228 12.81 2.49 13.88
N PRO A 229 12.11 1.34 13.88
CA PRO A 229 12.40 0.29 14.86
C PRO A 229 13.83 -0.21 14.63
N LYS A 230 14.79 0.54 15.17
CA LYS A 230 16.17 0.09 15.26
C LYS A 230 16.10 -1.15 16.13
N MET A 231 16.53 -2.27 15.60
CA MET A 231 16.83 -3.39 16.49
C MET A 231 17.75 -2.84 17.58
N CYS A 232 17.36 -2.99 18.82
CA CYS A 232 18.17 -2.53 19.93
C CYS A 232 19.52 -3.23 19.87
N ALA A 233 20.60 -2.50 20.16
CA ALA A 233 21.93 -3.11 20.25
C ALA A 233 21.90 -4.23 21.30
N LYS A 234 22.26 -5.45 20.91
CA LYS A 234 22.23 -6.60 21.80
C LYS A 234 23.35 -6.55 22.82
N GLN A 235 23.02 -6.93 24.05
CA GLN A 235 24.02 -7.11 25.11
C GLN A 235 24.86 -8.36 24.84
N ALA A 236 26.10 -8.36 25.27
CA ALA A 236 26.90 -9.58 25.28
C ALA A 236 26.36 -10.53 26.35
N MET A 237 26.34 -11.83 26.05
CA MET A 237 25.99 -12.85 27.03
C MET A 237 26.97 -12.85 28.19
N GLN A 238 26.46 -12.77 29.42
CA GLN A 238 27.24 -12.80 30.66
C GLN A 238 27.39 -14.24 31.15
N ALA A 239 28.24 -14.44 32.16
CA ALA A 239 28.48 -15.75 32.77
C ALA A 239 27.20 -16.37 33.40
N ASN A 240 26.24 -15.52 33.82
CA ASN A 240 24.93 -15.93 34.35
C ASN A 240 23.81 -15.82 33.29
N GLY A 241 24.17 -15.80 32.01
CA GLY A 241 23.20 -15.81 30.90
C GLY A 241 22.37 -17.08 30.90
N ILE A 242 21.17 -17.01 30.40
CA ILE A 242 20.22 -18.11 30.33
C ILE A 242 20.13 -18.63 28.91
N VAL A 243 20.26 -19.95 28.74
CA VAL A 243 19.88 -20.68 27.53
C VAL A 243 18.76 -21.65 27.90
N ARG A 244 17.63 -21.56 27.19
CA ARG A 244 16.43 -22.33 27.52
C ARG A 244 15.77 -22.89 26.29
N LEU A 245 15.24 -24.11 26.40
CA LEU A 245 14.27 -24.68 25.51
C LEU A 245 12.90 -24.67 26.20
N SER A 246 11.98 -23.88 25.65
CA SER A 246 10.57 -23.88 26.05
C SER A 246 9.82 -24.83 25.14
N LYS A 247 9.31 -25.95 25.70
CA LYS A 247 8.48 -26.92 24.96
C LYS A 247 7.02 -26.71 25.34
N ILE A 248 6.20 -26.45 24.32
CA ILE A 248 4.83 -26.02 24.50
C ILE A 248 3.93 -26.95 23.70
N GLU A 249 2.89 -27.48 24.31
CA GLU A 249 1.79 -28.14 23.61
C GLU A 249 0.56 -27.26 23.63
N VAL A 250 0.03 -26.91 22.47
CA VAL A 250 -1.13 -26.02 22.28
C VAL A 250 -2.36 -26.84 21.97
N GLU A 251 -3.52 -26.45 22.50
CA GLU A 251 -4.81 -27.02 22.10
C GLU A 251 -5.06 -26.79 20.60
N PRO A 252 -5.37 -27.82 19.79
CA PRO A 252 -5.49 -27.68 18.33
C PRO A 252 -6.45 -26.59 17.89
N LYS A 253 -7.54 -26.39 18.61
CA LYS A 253 -8.55 -25.36 18.31
C LYS A 253 -8.06 -23.92 18.45
N TYR A 254 -6.94 -23.71 19.17
CA TYR A 254 -6.36 -22.40 19.44
C TYR A 254 -5.03 -22.17 18.71
N LEU A 255 -4.57 -23.10 17.87
CA LEU A 255 -3.25 -23.01 17.26
C LEU A 255 -3.02 -21.70 16.51
N ASP A 256 -3.97 -21.30 15.64
CA ASP A 256 -3.88 -20.06 14.85
C ASP A 256 -3.85 -18.80 15.73
N GLU A 257 -4.58 -18.80 16.84
CA GLU A 257 -4.62 -17.68 17.76
C GLU A 257 -3.34 -17.61 18.60
N TYR A 258 -2.89 -18.77 19.09
CA TYR A 258 -1.62 -18.87 19.81
C TYR A 258 -0.44 -18.38 18.96
N MET A 259 -0.37 -18.76 17.67
CA MET A 259 0.71 -18.35 16.78
C MET A 259 0.79 -16.83 16.61
N LYS A 260 -0.36 -16.12 16.62
CA LYS A 260 -0.37 -14.65 16.58
C LYS A 260 0.28 -14.04 17.81
N PHE A 261 -0.07 -14.52 19.00
CA PHE A 261 0.53 -14.05 20.25
C PHE A 261 2.01 -14.37 20.33
N ALA A 262 2.41 -15.59 19.94
CA ALA A 262 3.80 -16.03 19.97
C ALA A 262 4.69 -15.24 18.99
N THR A 263 4.19 -14.97 17.78
CA THR A 263 4.91 -14.13 16.80
C THR A 263 5.05 -12.70 17.31
N GLU A 264 3.96 -12.10 17.80
CA GLU A 264 3.98 -10.72 18.31
C GLU A 264 5.00 -10.55 19.47
N VAL A 265 4.96 -11.43 20.47
CA VAL A 265 5.88 -11.34 21.61
C VAL A 265 7.33 -11.56 21.18
N GLY A 266 7.59 -12.53 20.30
CA GLY A 266 8.94 -12.80 19.79
C GLY A 266 9.54 -11.62 19.04
N GLU A 267 8.78 -11.03 18.12
CA GLU A 267 9.22 -9.87 17.33
C GLU A 267 9.49 -8.64 18.21
N ILE A 268 8.58 -8.32 19.14
CA ILE A 268 8.76 -7.16 20.03
C ILE A 268 10.00 -7.39 20.91
N SER A 269 10.13 -8.57 21.53
CA SER A 269 11.24 -8.88 22.41
C SER A 269 12.58 -8.80 21.70
N LEU A 270 12.70 -9.43 20.52
CA LEU A 270 13.93 -9.36 19.73
C LEU A 270 14.27 -7.94 19.28
N ARG A 271 13.27 -7.13 18.99
CA ARG A 271 13.47 -5.77 18.49
C ARG A 271 13.80 -4.78 19.60
N THR A 272 13.15 -4.88 20.78
CA THR A 272 13.16 -3.81 21.78
C THR A 272 13.94 -4.14 23.05
N GLU A 273 14.22 -5.41 23.32
CA GLU A 273 14.90 -5.84 24.55
C GLU A 273 16.38 -6.16 24.28
N PRO A 274 17.33 -5.34 24.75
CA PRO A 274 18.76 -5.56 24.53
C PRO A 274 19.26 -6.89 25.12
N GLY A 275 18.64 -7.37 26.19
CA GLY A 275 19.03 -8.58 26.88
C GLY A 275 18.38 -9.87 26.33
N VAL A 276 17.42 -9.80 25.43
CA VAL A 276 16.86 -10.95 24.71
C VAL A 276 17.72 -11.19 23.47
N LEU A 277 18.54 -12.24 23.48
CA LEU A 277 19.52 -12.50 22.43
C LEU A 277 18.97 -13.39 21.32
N THR A 278 18.20 -14.41 21.69
CA THR A 278 17.56 -15.33 20.73
C THR A 278 16.15 -15.68 21.20
N MET A 279 15.24 -15.80 20.25
CA MET A 279 13.88 -16.29 20.46
C MET A 279 13.45 -17.00 19.17
N TYR A 280 13.97 -18.24 18.99
CA TYR A 280 13.77 -19.00 17.76
C TYR A 280 12.74 -20.10 18.01
N ALA A 281 11.53 -19.89 17.47
CA ALA A 281 10.41 -20.81 17.63
C ALA A 281 10.28 -21.71 16.40
N VAL A 282 10.06 -23.01 16.63
CA VAL A 282 9.77 -24.01 15.60
C VAL A 282 8.57 -24.85 16.04
N SER A 283 7.78 -25.29 15.09
CA SER A 283 6.72 -26.29 15.31
C SER A 283 7.14 -27.64 14.72
N ASP A 284 6.66 -28.73 15.31
CA ASP A 284 6.83 -30.06 14.76
C ASP A 284 6.05 -30.20 13.44
N LYS A 285 6.66 -30.88 12.45
CA LYS A 285 6.04 -31.02 11.10
C LYS A 285 4.86 -31.98 11.07
N GLU A 286 4.88 -32.98 11.94
CA GLU A 286 3.82 -34.01 12.01
C GLU A 286 2.70 -33.56 12.96
N ASN A 287 3.06 -32.80 14.01
CA ASN A 287 2.11 -32.25 14.95
C ASN A 287 2.38 -30.76 15.20
N PRO A 288 1.79 -29.83 14.43
CA PRO A 288 2.03 -28.38 14.54
C PRO A 288 1.70 -27.80 15.93
N CYS A 289 0.94 -28.52 16.77
CA CYS A 289 0.63 -28.09 18.13
C CYS A 289 1.80 -28.26 19.10
N LEU A 290 2.86 -28.97 18.71
CA LEU A 290 4.08 -29.09 19.48
C LEU A 290 5.09 -28.03 19.06
N ILE A 291 5.33 -27.05 19.90
CA ILE A 291 6.18 -25.90 19.63
C ILE A 291 7.39 -25.95 20.54
N THR A 292 8.57 -25.75 20.01
CA THR A 292 9.82 -25.61 20.76
C THR A 292 10.41 -24.23 20.48
N ILE A 293 10.78 -23.50 21.53
CA ILE A 293 11.42 -22.18 21.42
C ILE A 293 12.81 -22.27 22.04
N LEU A 294 13.85 -21.96 21.27
CA LEU A 294 15.17 -21.70 21.80
C LEU A 294 15.24 -20.23 22.20
N GLU A 295 15.42 -20.01 23.50
CA GLU A 295 15.51 -18.70 24.11
C GLU A 295 16.89 -18.50 24.74
N THR A 296 17.50 -17.34 24.45
CA THR A 296 18.76 -16.97 25.13
C THR A 296 18.65 -15.54 25.64
N TYR A 297 19.10 -15.37 26.90
CA TYR A 297 19.08 -14.09 27.59
C TYR A 297 20.50 -13.72 28.05
N ALA A 298 20.84 -12.44 27.90
CA ALA A 298 22.19 -11.95 28.24
C ALA A 298 22.55 -12.17 29.72
N SER A 299 21.57 -12.15 30.63
CA SER A 299 21.73 -12.36 32.06
C SER A 299 20.42 -12.80 32.72
N VAL A 300 20.48 -13.21 33.97
CA VAL A 300 19.27 -13.46 34.80
C VAL A 300 18.42 -12.20 34.93
N GLU A 301 19.02 -11.03 35.01
CA GLU A 301 18.31 -9.74 35.11
C GLU A 301 17.56 -9.43 33.79
N ALA A 302 18.17 -9.71 32.65
CA ALA A 302 17.53 -9.58 31.37
C ALA A 302 16.29 -10.47 31.23
N TYR A 303 16.38 -11.72 31.70
CA TYR A 303 15.22 -12.61 31.77
C TYR A 303 14.11 -12.05 32.67
N LYS A 304 14.46 -11.55 33.88
CA LYS A 304 13.48 -10.95 34.77
C LYS A 304 12.79 -9.75 34.16
N GLN A 305 13.53 -8.90 33.44
CA GLN A 305 12.96 -7.74 32.71
C GLN A 305 12.01 -8.22 31.62
N HIS A 306 12.41 -9.24 30.85
CA HIS A 306 11.58 -9.82 29.79
C HIS A 306 10.24 -10.31 30.34
N ILE A 307 10.24 -11.14 31.35
CA ILE A 307 8.99 -11.71 31.91
C ILE A 307 8.11 -10.64 32.60
N ALA A 308 8.67 -9.50 32.98
CA ALA A 308 7.94 -8.37 33.55
C ALA A 308 7.42 -7.39 32.49
N SER A 309 7.87 -7.51 31.24
CA SER A 309 7.49 -6.60 30.15
C SER A 309 5.99 -6.69 29.82
N ALA A 310 5.42 -5.57 29.37
CA ALA A 310 3.99 -5.51 29.04
C ALA A 310 3.61 -6.49 27.92
N HIS A 311 4.45 -6.64 26.89
CA HIS A 311 4.19 -7.56 25.77
C HIS A 311 4.29 -9.04 26.20
N PHE A 312 5.23 -9.39 27.07
CA PHE A 312 5.28 -10.76 27.63
C PHE A 312 4.05 -11.05 28.50
N GLN A 313 3.64 -10.10 29.35
CA GLN A 313 2.45 -10.29 30.19
C GLN A 313 1.17 -10.42 29.33
N LYS A 314 1.06 -9.63 28.24
CA LYS A 314 -0.04 -9.77 27.27
C LYS A 314 -0.04 -11.17 26.64
N TYR A 315 1.11 -11.66 26.18
CA TYR A 315 1.26 -13.02 25.64
C TYR A 315 0.87 -14.06 26.69
N LYS A 316 1.46 -14.01 27.88
CA LYS A 316 1.22 -14.99 28.94
C LYS A 316 -0.26 -15.08 29.32
N GLN A 317 -0.91 -13.94 29.56
CA GLN A 317 -2.32 -13.91 29.95
C GLN A 317 -3.25 -14.31 28.79
N GLY A 318 -2.94 -13.86 27.58
CA GLY A 318 -3.74 -14.17 26.39
C GLY A 318 -3.69 -15.65 26.00
N THR A 319 -2.57 -16.34 26.29
CA THR A 319 -2.37 -17.74 25.84
C THR A 319 -2.56 -18.80 26.94
N LEU A 320 -2.77 -18.40 28.20
CA LEU A 320 -2.84 -19.34 29.32
C LEU A 320 -3.85 -20.46 29.14
N HIS A 321 -5.01 -20.16 28.55
CA HIS A 321 -6.08 -21.12 28.30
C HIS A 321 -5.89 -21.96 27.04
N MET A 322 -4.88 -21.62 26.22
CA MET A 322 -4.57 -22.29 24.95
C MET A 322 -3.52 -23.39 25.12
N VAL A 323 -2.74 -23.31 26.19
CA VAL A 323 -1.58 -24.20 26.43
C VAL A 323 -1.98 -25.39 27.27
N LYS A 324 -1.80 -26.60 26.73
CA LYS A 324 -2.00 -27.86 27.44
C LYS A 324 -0.85 -28.18 28.38
N SER A 325 0.38 -27.98 27.89
CA SER A 325 1.59 -28.24 28.66
C SER A 325 2.69 -27.26 28.31
N LEU A 326 3.49 -26.92 29.33
CA LEU A 326 4.67 -26.07 29.18
C LEU A 326 5.80 -26.67 30.00
N GLN A 327 6.94 -26.93 29.34
CA GLN A 327 8.17 -27.35 29.97
C GLN A 327 9.26 -26.33 29.69
N LEU A 328 9.87 -25.78 30.72
CA LEU A 328 11.01 -24.88 30.62
C LEU A 328 12.28 -25.68 30.98
N CYS A 329 13.12 -25.93 29.98
CA CYS A 329 14.32 -26.76 30.13
C CYS A 329 15.55 -25.86 29.99
N ASP A 330 16.19 -25.50 31.08
CA ASP A 330 17.45 -24.76 31.05
C ASP A 330 18.55 -25.65 30.44
N GLN A 331 19.37 -25.04 29.60
CA GLN A 331 20.40 -25.70 28.80
C GLN A 331 21.77 -25.09 29.10
N GLU A 332 22.80 -25.90 29.03
CA GLU A 332 24.18 -25.44 29.09
C GLU A 332 24.76 -25.47 27.67
N PRO A 333 25.26 -24.35 27.15
CA PRO A 333 25.81 -24.32 25.81
C PRO A 333 27.11 -25.13 25.74
N LEU A 334 27.21 -26.06 24.79
CA LEU A 334 28.39 -26.91 24.61
C LEU A 334 29.63 -26.12 24.15
N ASN A 335 29.42 -24.96 23.54
CA ASN A 335 30.48 -24.06 23.11
C ASN A 335 30.32 -22.68 23.77
N PRO A 336 30.69 -22.50 25.02
CA PRO A 336 30.56 -21.22 25.71
C PRO A 336 31.40 -20.10 25.11
N ALA A 337 32.45 -20.45 24.34
CA ALA A 337 33.24 -19.48 23.56
C ALA A 337 32.55 -18.98 22.28
N ASN A 338 31.54 -19.69 21.79
CA ASN A 338 30.71 -19.21 20.70
C ASN A 338 29.75 -18.18 21.30
N LYS A 339 30.19 -16.92 21.27
CA LYS A 339 29.27 -15.79 21.41
C LYS A 339 28.24 -15.93 20.29
N LEU A 340 27.10 -16.51 20.62
CA LEU A 340 25.99 -16.65 19.68
C LEU A 340 25.43 -15.26 19.40
N ASN A 341 26.05 -14.57 18.49
CA ASN A 341 25.46 -13.40 17.86
C ASN A 341 24.46 -13.90 16.81
N ASN A 342 23.32 -14.39 17.27
CA ASN A 342 22.26 -14.92 16.40
C ASN A 342 21.24 -13.85 16.01
N TYR A 343 21.64 -12.63 15.82
CA TYR A 343 20.81 -11.68 15.09
C TYR A 343 21.23 -11.74 13.62
N MET A 344 20.28 -11.99 12.80
CA MET A 344 20.42 -11.76 11.35
C MET A 344 20.51 -10.25 11.16
N GLU A 345 21.62 -9.82 10.55
CA GLU A 345 21.76 -8.46 10.07
C GLU A 345 20.76 -8.16 8.94
#